data_1654af775ebce3fff3a5dce41e79f6a5
#
_entry.id   1654af775ebce3fff3a5dce41e79f6a5
#
_cell.length_a   1.000
_cell.length_b   1.000
_cell.length_c   1.000
_cell.angle_alpha   90.00
_cell.angle_beta   90.00
_cell.angle_gamma   90.00
#
_symmetry.space_group_name_H-M   'P 1'
#
loop_
_entity.id
_entity.type
_entity.pdbx_description
1 polymer ?
#
loop_
_entity_poly.entity_id
_entity_poly.type
_entity_poly.pdbx_seq_one_letter_code
_entity_poly.pdbx_strand_id
1 'polypeptide(L)'
;MKIALIGYGKMGHMIEQIALERGHEIVCKIDKDNQKDFDSPAFATADVAIEFTTPTAAYDNYLKAFAHNVKVVSGSTGWQHEHKADIERLCTEGGQTLFWASNFSIGVAIFSAVNRYLAKIMNNYPQYDVTMQETHHIHKLDAPSGTAITLAEDILTNIARKTKWEKGKQVTADGKVIPAKEMAADVLPIDSIREGEVPGIHSICYNSDADKITITHDAHNRKGFALGAVLAAEYTKDHKGLLST
;
A
#
# COMPACT_ATOMS: atom_id res chain seq x y z
N MET A 1 -6.05 -23.22 0.48
CA MET A 1 -4.89 -23.22 1.37
C MET A 1 -5.31 -22.86 2.79
N LYS A 2 -4.44 -23.13 3.77
CA LYS A 2 -4.63 -22.79 5.17
C LYS A 2 -4.00 -21.43 5.46
N ILE A 3 -4.77 -20.50 6.01
CA ILE A 3 -4.36 -19.14 6.31
C ILE A 3 -4.44 -18.88 7.80
N ALA A 4 -3.38 -18.30 8.39
CA ALA A 4 -3.46 -17.67 9.70
C ALA A 4 -3.64 -16.16 9.54
N LEU A 5 -4.41 -15.53 10.42
CA LEU A 5 -4.56 -14.07 10.46
C LEU A 5 -3.83 -13.52 11.69
N ILE A 6 -2.98 -12.54 11.50
CA ILE A 6 -2.27 -11.82 12.56
C ILE A 6 -2.74 -10.36 12.51
N GLY A 7 -3.46 -9.94 13.55
CA GLY A 7 -4.26 -8.72 13.56
C GLY A 7 -5.68 -8.99 13.10
N TYR A 8 -6.62 -8.99 14.05
CA TYR A 8 -8.02 -9.32 13.77
C TYR A 8 -8.95 -8.12 13.99
N GLY A 9 -8.50 -6.95 13.52
CA GLY A 9 -9.28 -5.71 13.44
C GLY A 9 -10.11 -5.62 12.13
N LYS A 10 -10.45 -4.40 11.72
CA LYS A 10 -11.27 -4.16 10.50
C LYS A 10 -10.73 -4.85 9.25
N MET A 11 -9.42 -4.85 9.05
CA MET A 11 -8.80 -5.54 7.90
C MET A 11 -8.85 -7.05 8.05
N GLY A 12 -8.52 -7.59 9.25
CA GLY A 12 -8.54 -9.03 9.51
C GLY A 12 -9.90 -9.65 9.23
N HIS A 13 -10.99 -9.03 9.68
CA HIS A 13 -12.35 -9.49 9.40
C HIS A 13 -12.68 -9.51 7.90
N MET A 14 -12.25 -8.49 7.17
CA MET A 14 -12.50 -8.41 5.73
C MET A 14 -11.67 -9.42 4.94
N ILE A 15 -10.41 -9.62 5.35
CA ILE A 15 -9.52 -10.64 4.78
C ILE A 15 -10.10 -12.05 5.01
N GLU A 16 -10.60 -12.34 6.22
CA GLU A 16 -11.27 -13.61 6.51
C GLU A 16 -12.42 -13.85 5.56
N GLN A 17 -13.34 -12.88 5.46
CA GLN A 17 -14.50 -13.02 4.56
C GLN A 17 -14.07 -13.37 3.13
N ILE A 18 -13.12 -12.63 2.56
CA ILE A 18 -12.65 -12.84 1.19
C ILE A 18 -11.91 -14.18 1.05
N ALA A 19 -11.10 -14.55 2.05
CA ALA A 19 -10.39 -15.82 2.04
C ALA A 19 -11.38 -17.01 2.02
N LEU A 20 -12.43 -16.97 2.85
CA LEU A 20 -13.48 -17.99 2.87
C LEU A 20 -14.27 -18.02 1.55
N GLU A 21 -14.66 -16.87 1.00
CA GLU A 21 -15.34 -16.77 -0.30
C GLU A 21 -14.50 -17.37 -1.45
N ARG A 22 -13.17 -17.32 -1.32
CA ARG A 22 -12.22 -17.92 -2.28
C ARG A 22 -11.89 -19.39 -1.99
N GLY A 23 -12.54 -20.00 -1.00
CA GLY A 23 -12.37 -21.42 -0.67
C GLY A 23 -11.12 -21.73 0.16
N HIS A 24 -10.57 -20.74 0.87
CA HIS A 24 -9.46 -20.95 1.83
C HIS A 24 -10.00 -21.26 3.23
N GLU A 25 -9.16 -21.88 4.04
CA GLU A 25 -9.44 -22.21 5.45
C GLU A 25 -8.70 -21.25 6.36
N ILE A 26 -9.38 -20.63 7.32
CA ILE A 26 -8.75 -19.87 8.40
C ILE A 26 -8.49 -20.78 9.57
N VAL A 27 -7.23 -21.12 9.80
CA VAL A 27 -6.81 -22.07 10.84
C VAL A 27 -6.49 -21.42 12.17
N CYS A 28 -6.11 -20.14 12.17
CA CYS A 28 -5.75 -19.41 13.38
C CYS A 28 -6.02 -17.92 13.22
N LYS A 29 -6.44 -17.25 14.30
CA LYS A 29 -6.65 -15.80 14.37
C LYS A 29 -5.92 -15.30 15.60
N ILE A 30 -4.91 -14.46 15.39
CA ILE A 30 -4.05 -13.90 16.45
C ILE A 30 -4.27 -12.41 16.54
N ASP A 31 -4.50 -11.92 17.75
CA ASP A 31 -4.54 -10.49 18.08
C ASP A 31 -3.75 -10.25 19.38
N LYS A 32 -3.78 -9.02 19.89
CA LYS A 32 -3.06 -8.60 21.10
C LYS A 32 -3.34 -9.46 22.33
N ASP A 33 -4.55 -10.02 22.45
CA ASP A 33 -5.02 -10.72 23.64
C ASP A 33 -4.73 -12.23 23.64
N ASN A 34 -4.28 -12.81 22.52
CA ASN A 34 -4.02 -14.24 22.40
C ASN A 34 -2.67 -14.58 21.71
N GLN A 35 -1.65 -13.81 21.98
CA GLN A 35 -0.30 -13.96 21.39
C GLN A 35 0.32 -15.35 21.58
N LYS A 36 -0.08 -16.10 22.62
CA LYS A 36 0.34 -17.50 22.84
C LYS A 36 -0.10 -18.46 21.73
N ASP A 37 -1.09 -18.08 20.92
CA ASP A 37 -1.61 -18.92 19.85
C ASP A 37 -0.63 -19.05 18.66
N PHE A 38 0.46 -18.26 18.62
CA PHE A 38 1.59 -18.53 17.73
C PHE A 38 2.18 -19.93 17.96
N ASP A 39 2.19 -20.42 19.21
CA ASP A 39 2.73 -21.73 19.55
C ASP A 39 1.67 -22.85 19.43
N SER A 40 0.48 -22.55 18.93
CA SER A 40 -0.58 -23.54 18.75
C SER A 40 -0.30 -24.48 17.57
N PRO A 41 -0.70 -25.76 17.67
CA PRO A 41 -0.63 -26.66 16.52
C PRO A 41 -1.40 -26.14 15.29
N ALA A 42 -2.49 -25.39 15.51
CA ALA A 42 -3.29 -24.80 14.45
C ALA A 42 -2.45 -23.79 13.64
N PHE A 43 -1.73 -22.88 14.30
CA PHE A 43 -0.87 -21.91 13.63
C PHE A 43 0.21 -22.59 12.78
N ALA A 44 0.87 -23.61 13.32
CA ALA A 44 1.92 -24.37 12.64
C ALA A 44 1.43 -25.09 11.36
N THR A 45 0.12 -25.27 11.18
CA THR A 45 -0.45 -25.85 9.95
C THR A 45 -0.70 -24.83 8.83
N ALA A 46 -0.53 -23.54 9.12
CA ALA A 46 -0.80 -22.50 8.12
C ALA A 46 0.23 -22.55 6.96
N ASP A 47 -0.26 -22.46 5.73
CA ASP A 47 0.58 -22.27 4.55
C ASP A 47 1.18 -20.85 4.53
N VAL A 48 0.35 -19.85 4.91
CA VAL A 48 0.69 -18.42 4.92
C VAL A 48 -0.03 -17.73 6.07
N ALA A 49 0.63 -16.81 6.75
CA ALA A 49 0.03 -15.86 7.67
C ALA A 49 -0.15 -14.50 7.01
N ILE A 50 -1.34 -13.90 7.12
CA ILE A 50 -1.61 -12.53 6.65
C ILE A 50 -1.61 -11.62 7.87
N GLU A 51 -0.70 -10.63 7.87
CA GLU A 51 -0.40 -9.75 9.00
C GLU A 51 -0.80 -8.31 8.69
N PHE A 52 -1.71 -7.77 9.52
CA PHE A 52 -2.12 -6.36 9.51
C PHE A 52 -2.28 -5.88 10.96
N THR A 53 -1.18 -5.45 11.54
CA THR A 53 -1.13 -4.95 12.93
C THR A 53 -0.60 -3.51 13.00
N THR A 54 0.34 -3.25 13.88
CA THR A 54 0.94 -1.93 14.10
C THR A 54 2.43 -1.94 13.73
N PRO A 55 3.02 -0.77 13.42
CA PRO A 55 4.45 -0.66 13.15
C PRO A 55 5.35 -1.34 14.18
N THR A 56 4.98 -1.21 15.46
CA THR A 56 5.77 -1.73 16.59
C THR A 56 5.61 -3.22 16.83
N ALA A 57 4.52 -3.84 16.35
CA ALA A 57 4.26 -5.27 16.54
C ALA A 57 4.68 -6.13 15.34
N ALA A 58 4.75 -5.53 14.15
CA ALA A 58 4.93 -6.25 12.90
C ALA A 58 6.19 -7.13 12.88
N TYR A 59 7.33 -6.56 13.23
CA TYR A 59 8.60 -7.28 13.21
C TYR A 59 8.61 -8.51 14.12
N ASP A 60 8.14 -8.37 15.37
CA ASP A 60 8.03 -9.50 16.31
C ASP A 60 7.07 -10.57 15.80
N ASN A 61 5.97 -10.17 15.17
CA ASN A 61 5.02 -11.09 14.55
C ASN A 61 5.68 -11.89 13.40
N TYR A 62 6.53 -11.25 12.58
CA TYR A 62 7.28 -11.95 11.54
C TYR A 62 8.21 -13.00 12.13
N LEU A 63 8.99 -12.64 13.15
CA LEU A 63 9.92 -13.57 13.80
C LEU A 63 9.21 -14.77 14.40
N LYS A 64 8.05 -14.56 15.05
CA LYS A 64 7.21 -15.65 15.58
C LYS A 64 6.71 -16.56 14.46
N ALA A 65 6.21 -16.01 13.36
CA ALA A 65 5.75 -16.80 12.21
C ALA A 65 6.90 -17.60 11.58
N PHE A 66 8.06 -16.98 11.41
CA PHE A 66 9.26 -17.62 10.86
C PHE A 66 9.78 -18.75 11.75
N ALA A 67 9.68 -18.64 13.08
CA ALA A 67 10.04 -19.70 14.00
C ALA A 67 9.22 -20.99 13.80
N HIS A 68 8.03 -20.87 13.23
CA HIS A 68 7.17 -21.99 12.85
C HIS A 68 7.23 -22.34 11.35
N ASN A 69 8.15 -21.76 10.60
CA ASN A 69 8.28 -21.89 9.13
C ASN A 69 7.02 -21.47 8.37
N VAL A 70 6.22 -20.57 8.93
CA VAL A 70 5.03 -20.01 8.27
C VAL A 70 5.44 -18.77 7.48
N LYS A 71 5.11 -18.78 6.18
CA LYS A 71 5.35 -17.63 5.30
C LYS A 71 4.43 -16.48 5.68
N VAL A 72 4.87 -15.23 5.45
CA VAL A 72 4.14 -14.05 5.87
C VAL A 72 3.79 -13.15 4.67
N VAL A 73 2.56 -12.64 4.64
CA VAL A 73 2.12 -11.51 3.83
C VAL A 73 1.79 -10.37 4.77
N SER A 74 2.43 -9.23 4.64
CA SER A 74 2.21 -8.11 5.57
C SER A 74 1.90 -6.79 4.88
N GLY A 75 0.87 -6.10 5.40
CA GLY A 75 0.52 -4.72 5.07
C GLY A 75 0.90 -3.71 6.16
N SER A 76 1.55 -4.14 7.23
CA SER A 76 2.03 -3.23 8.26
C SER A 76 3.21 -2.40 7.75
N THR A 77 3.20 -1.10 8.07
CA THR A 77 4.23 -0.14 7.64
C THR A 77 4.97 0.42 8.85
N GLY A 78 6.09 1.10 8.62
CA GLY A 78 6.85 1.80 9.67
C GLY A 78 7.95 0.96 10.34
N TRP A 79 7.92 -0.36 10.25
CA TRP A 79 8.94 -1.27 10.80
C TRP A 79 10.28 -1.21 10.03
N GLN A 80 10.25 -0.75 8.78
CA GLN A 80 11.38 -0.80 7.84
C GLN A 80 12.58 0.03 8.30
N HIS A 81 12.34 1.14 9.00
CA HIS A 81 13.42 2.01 9.45
C HIS A 81 14.44 1.31 10.36
N GLU A 82 13.96 0.36 11.16
CA GLU A 82 14.80 -0.33 12.15
C GLU A 82 15.17 -1.76 11.73
N HIS A 83 14.31 -2.44 10.96
CA HIS A 83 14.38 -3.88 10.78
C HIS A 83 14.52 -4.35 9.32
N LYS A 84 14.62 -3.42 8.35
CA LYS A 84 14.67 -3.78 6.92
C LYS A 84 15.84 -4.71 6.60
N ALA A 85 17.05 -4.37 7.05
CA ALA A 85 18.25 -5.16 6.75
C ALA A 85 18.19 -6.58 7.37
N ASP A 86 17.60 -6.71 8.56
CA ASP A 86 17.46 -8.02 9.20
C ASP A 86 16.44 -8.91 8.48
N ILE A 87 15.31 -8.35 8.07
CA ILE A 87 14.31 -9.06 7.26
C ILE A 87 14.87 -9.46 5.90
N GLU A 88 15.61 -8.59 5.22
CA GLU A 88 16.30 -8.92 3.96
C GLU A 88 17.22 -10.12 4.16
N ARG A 89 18.05 -10.12 5.20
CA ARG A 89 18.94 -11.25 5.53
C ARG A 89 18.18 -12.53 5.85
N LEU A 90 17.12 -12.47 6.66
CA LEU A 90 16.30 -13.63 7.00
C LEU A 90 15.61 -14.24 5.76
N CYS A 91 15.20 -13.43 4.82
CA CYS A 91 14.54 -13.88 3.59
C CYS A 91 15.54 -14.38 2.54
N THR A 92 16.75 -13.79 2.42
CA THR A 92 17.75 -14.15 1.40
C THR A 92 18.66 -15.30 1.84
N GLU A 93 19.08 -15.30 3.09
CA GLU A 93 20.03 -16.27 3.65
C GLU A 93 19.35 -17.28 4.59
N GLY A 94 18.36 -16.83 5.35
CA GLY A 94 17.66 -17.63 6.37
C GLY A 94 16.53 -18.50 5.83
N GLY A 95 16.23 -18.45 4.51
CA GLY A 95 15.18 -19.24 3.87
C GLY A 95 13.75 -18.86 4.24
N GLN A 96 13.55 -17.73 4.94
CA GLN A 96 12.24 -17.22 5.31
C GLN A 96 11.54 -16.53 4.13
N THR A 97 10.23 -16.32 4.24
CA THR A 97 9.46 -15.67 3.17
C THR A 97 8.54 -14.60 3.73
N LEU A 98 8.77 -13.37 3.24
CA LEU A 98 7.89 -12.23 3.49
C LEU A 98 7.46 -11.62 2.16
N PHE A 99 6.16 -11.54 1.92
CA PHE A 99 5.58 -10.63 0.93
C PHE A 99 5.17 -9.35 1.65
N TRP A 100 5.81 -8.23 1.33
CA TRP A 100 5.46 -6.95 1.92
C TRP A 100 5.06 -5.94 0.86
N ALA A 101 3.96 -5.24 1.13
CA ALA A 101 3.56 -4.08 0.36
C ALA A 101 2.94 -3.00 1.28
N SER A 102 3.24 -1.75 1.01
CA SER A 102 2.59 -0.62 1.71
C SER A 102 1.14 -0.43 1.29
N ASN A 103 0.74 -1.02 0.16
CA ASN A 103 -0.62 -0.96 -0.38
C ASN A 103 -0.95 -2.26 -1.13
N PHE A 104 -2.03 -2.92 -0.74
CA PHE A 104 -2.52 -4.15 -1.36
C PHE A 104 -3.67 -3.93 -2.34
N SER A 105 -4.05 -2.69 -2.61
CA SER A 105 -5.12 -2.43 -3.58
C SER A 105 -4.69 -2.79 -5.00
N ILE A 106 -5.36 -3.78 -5.59
CA ILE A 106 -5.16 -4.17 -6.99
C ILE A 106 -5.46 -2.97 -7.91
N GLY A 107 -6.51 -2.19 -7.58
CA GLY A 107 -6.84 -0.98 -8.33
C GLY A 107 -5.69 0.03 -8.32
N VAL A 108 -5.03 0.24 -7.17
CA VAL A 108 -3.85 1.10 -7.07
C VAL A 108 -2.66 0.52 -7.85
N ALA A 109 -2.44 -0.80 -7.82
CA ALA A 109 -1.36 -1.43 -8.58
C ALA A 109 -1.55 -1.26 -10.10
N ILE A 110 -2.78 -1.48 -10.60
CA ILE A 110 -3.13 -1.23 -12.00
C ILE A 110 -2.99 0.25 -12.34
N PHE A 111 -3.49 1.13 -11.48
CA PHE A 111 -3.41 2.57 -11.65
C PHE A 111 -1.96 3.06 -11.74
N SER A 112 -1.07 2.56 -10.86
CA SER A 112 0.37 2.88 -10.89
C SER A 112 1.04 2.38 -12.20
N ALA A 113 0.68 1.18 -12.69
CA ALA A 113 1.19 0.69 -13.97
C ALA A 113 0.75 1.59 -15.14
N VAL A 114 -0.53 2.02 -15.17
CA VAL A 114 -1.05 2.96 -16.16
C VAL A 114 -0.36 4.32 -16.04
N ASN A 115 -0.17 4.83 -14.81
CA ASN A 115 0.53 6.08 -14.56
C ASN A 115 1.96 6.08 -15.12
N ARG A 116 2.75 5.03 -14.84
CA ARG A 116 4.11 4.88 -15.39
C ARG A 116 4.12 4.86 -16.92
N TYR A 117 3.18 4.12 -17.51
CA TYR A 117 3.09 4.04 -18.97
C TYR A 117 2.70 5.38 -19.61
N LEU A 118 1.68 6.06 -19.03
CA LEU A 118 1.25 7.38 -19.49
C LEU A 118 2.35 8.42 -19.31
N ALA A 119 3.06 8.43 -18.19
CA ALA A 119 4.18 9.34 -17.95
C ALA A 119 5.29 9.19 -19.00
N LYS A 120 5.63 7.96 -19.40
CA LYS A 120 6.60 7.71 -20.50
C LYS A 120 6.15 8.33 -21.83
N ILE A 121 4.86 8.20 -22.16
CA ILE A 121 4.31 8.83 -23.37
C ILE A 121 4.41 10.34 -23.24
N MET A 122 3.93 10.91 -22.12
CA MET A 122 3.84 12.35 -21.89
C MET A 122 5.20 13.04 -21.75
N ASN A 123 6.28 12.31 -21.52
CA ASN A 123 7.63 12.86 -21.54
C ASN A 123 7.99 13.47 -22.90
N ASN A 124 7.43 12.94 -24.00
CA ASN A 124 7.67 13.42 -25.36
C ASN A 124 6.76 14.60 -25.76
N TYR A 125 5.86 15.03 -24.90
CA TYR A 125 4.88 16.09 -25.18
C TYR A 125 4.99 17.22 -24.14
N PRO A 126 6.01 18.10 -24.24
CA PRO A 126 6.31 19.11 -23.21
C PRO A 126 5.23 20.18 -23.06
N GLN A 127 4.31 20.32 -24.02
CA GLN A 127 3.16 21.21 -23.93
C GLN A 127 2.11 20.79 -22.88
N TYR A 128 2.16 19.53 -22.42
CA TYR A 128 1.33 19.08 -21.31
C TYR A 128 2.08 19.23 -19.99
N ASP A 129 1.53 20.02 -19.08
CA ASP A 129 2.00 20.03 -17.70
C ASP A 129 1.25 19.00 -16.85
N VAL A 130 1.91 18.47 -15.82
CA VAL A 130 1.37 17.43 -14.96
C VAL A 130 1.13 17.94 -13.55
N THR A 131 -0.06 17.65 -13.02
CA THR A 131 -0.46 17.92 -11.62
C THR A 131 -1.09 16.70 -11.00
N MET A 132 -1.07 16.63 -9.67
CA MET A 132 -1.67 15.53 -8.90
C MET A 132 -2.58 16.06 -7.82
N GLN A 133 -3.65 15.29 -7.52
CA GLN A 133 -4.52 15.52 -6.37
C GLN A 133 -4.82 14.19 -5.68
N GLU A 134 -4.83 14.21 -4.35
CA GLU A 134 -5.32 13.11 -3.52
C GLU A 134 -6.42 13.60 -2.57
N THR A 135 -7.43 12.77 -2.35
CA THR A 135 -8.50 13.02 -1.38
C THR A 135 -8.64 11.84 -0.44
N HIS A 136 -8.66 12.09 0.86
CA HIS A 136 -8.87 11.08 1.90
C HIS A 136 -9.78 11.60 3.02
N HIS A 137 -10.23 10.67 3.87
CA HIS A 137 -11.04 10.97 5.05
C HIS A 137 -10.38 11.97 6.00
N ILE A 138 -11.18 12.67 6.78
CA ILE A 138 -10.75 13.73 7.71
C ILE A 138 -9.79 13.26 8.82
N HIS A 139 -9.76 11.94 9.10
CA HIS A 139 -8.90 11.33 10.14
C HIS A 139 -7.49 10.99 9.65
N LYS A 140 -7.19 11.20 8.33
CA LYS A 140 -5.86 10.92 7.77
C LYS A 140 -4.90 12.05 8.09
N LEU A 141 -3.82 11.73 8.83
CA LEU A 141 -2.87 12.73 9.34
C LEU A 141 -1.79 13.11 8.32
N ASP A 142 -1.28 12.12 7.57
CA ASP A 142 -0.23 12.34 6.57
C ASP A 142 -0.80 13.02 5.31
N ALA A 143 -0.11 14.01 4.80
CA ALA A 143 -0.40 14.71 3.55
C ALA A 143 0.92 15.17 2.91
N PRO A 144 1.20 14.79 1.64
CA PRO A 144 0.45 13.85 0.82
C PRO A 144 0.45 12.43 1.37
N SER A 145 -0.51 11.60 0.92
CA SER A 145 -0.55 10.17 1.26
C SER A 145 0.65 9.41 0.70
N GLY A 146 1.05 8.30 1.36
CA GLY A 146 2.12 7.44 0.86
C GLY A 146 1.90 6.97 -0.59
N THR A 147 0.65 6.62 -0.95
CA THR A 147 0.28 6.27 -2.33
C THR A 147 0.48 7.43 -3.30
N ALA A 148 0.12 8.66 -2.92
CA ALA A 148 0.35 9.83 -3.77
C ALA A 148 1.84 10.09 -3.98
N ILE A 149 2.67 9.91 -2.95
CA ILE A 149 4.13 10.03 -3.06
C ILE A 149 4.69 8.98 -4.03
N THR A 150 4.30 7.72 -3.91
CA THR A 150 4.73 6.64 -4.83
C THR A 150 4.34 6.95 -6.27
N LEU A 151 3.11 7.41 -6.50
CA LEU A 151 2.65 7.79 -7.85
C LEU A 151 3.41 9.00 -8.41
N ALA A 152 3.78 9.97 -7.56
CA ALA A 152 4.62 11.10 -7.96
C ALA A 152 6.04 10.66 -8.32
N GLU A 153 6.64 9.76 -7.55
CA GLU A 153 7.96 9.18 -7.85
C GLU A 153 7.96 8.41 -9.16
N ASP A 154 6.88 7.66 -9.45
CA ASP A 154 6.67 7.02 -10.76
C ASP A 154 6.67 8.06 -11.91
N ILE A 155 6.04 9.23 -11.72
CA ILE A 155 6.05 10.31 -12.71
C ILE A 155 7.45 10.91 -12.87
N LEU A 156 8.12 11.27 -11.77
CA LEU A 156 9.46 11.86 -11.77
C LEU A 156 10.49 10.97 -12.45
N THR A 157 10.37 9.66 -12.25
CA THR A 157 11.25 8.68 -12.91
C THR A 157 11.07 8.66 -14.45
N ASN A 158 9.89 9.02 -14.94
CA ASN A 158 9.53 8.89 -16.36
C ASN A 158 9.39 10.22 -17.10
N ILE A 159 9.36 11.37 -16.42
CA ILE A 159 9.25 12.72 -17.00
C ILE A 159 10.48 13.55 -16.62
N ALA A 160 11.44 13.65 -17.55
CA ALA A 160 12.72 14.32 -17.31
C ALA A 160 12.63 15.82 -16.94
N ARG A 161 11.54 16.51 -17.35
CA ARG A 161 11.32 17.93 -17.06
C ARG A 161 10.76 18.19 -15.64
N LYS A 162 10.41 17.13 -14.88
CA LYS A 162 10.01 17.24 -13.48
C LYS A 162 11.10 16.64 -12.59
N THR A 163 11.60 17.40 -11.62
CA THR A 163 12.78 17.03 -10.82
C THR A 163 12.43 16.61 -9.40
N LYS A 164 11.32 17.12 -8.87
CA LYS A 164 10.82 16.83 -7.52
C LYS A 164 9.33 17.06 -7.42
N TRP A 165 8.71 16.51 -6.39
CA TRP A 165 7.35 16.87 -6.00
C TRP A 165 7.37 17.81 -4.78
N GLU A 166 6.35 18.65 -4.66
CA GLU A 166 6.09 19.48 -3.48
C GLU A 166 4.58 19.48 -3.14
N LYS A 167 4.28 19.84 -1.88
CA LYS A 167 2.90 20.01 -1.43
C LYS A 167 2.25 21.16 -2.16
N GLY A 168 1.21 20.85 -2.91
CA GLY A 168 0.34 21.82 -3.56
C GLY A 168 -0.69 22.43 -2.59
N LYS A 169 -1.87 22.73 -3.09
CA LYS A 169 -3.00 23.20 -2.28
C LYS A 169 -3.41 22.11 -1.29
N GLN A 170 -3.72 22.51 -0.05
CA GLN A 170 -4.25 21.61 0.96
C GLN A 170 -5.63 22.09 1.43
N VAL A 171 -6.55 21.13 1.60
CA VAL A 171 -7.81 21.35 2.30
C VAL A 171 -7.81 20.45 3.53
N THR A 172 -7.77 21.07 4.71
CA THR A 172 -7.68 20.37 5.99
C THR A 172 -9.03 19.80 6.43
N ALA A 173 -9.03 18.95 7.45
CA ALA A 173 -10.23 18.28 7.96
C ALA A 173 -11.34 19.25 8.43
N ASP A 174 -10.98 20.46 8.87
CA ASP A 174 -11.90 21.55 9.23
C ASP A 174 -12.31 22.43 8.06
N GLY A 175 -11.93 22.04 6.82
CA GLY A 175 -12.26 22.76 5.60
C GLY A 175 -11.38 23.97 5.30
N LYS A 176 -10.35 24.25 6.10
CA LYS A 176 -9.43 25.36 5.85
C LYS A 176 -8.60 25.09 4.59
N VAL A 177 -8.57 26.05 3.69
CA VAL A 177 -7.75 26.00 2.48
C VAL A 177 -6.41 26.65 2.74
N ILE A 178 -5.34 25.88 2.51
CA ILE A 178 -3.96 26.36 2.50
C ILE A 178 -3.53 26.39 1.02
N PRO A 179 -3.31 27.57 0.43
CA PRO A 179 -2.94 27.67 -0.98
C PRO A 179 -1.56 27.08 -1.22
N ALA A 180 -1.33 26.59 -2.44
CA ALA A 180 0.01 26.23 -2.88
C ALA A 180 0.92 27.46 -2.87
N LYS A 181 2.21 27.25 -2.58
CA LYS A 181 3.22 28.28 -2.84
C LYS A 181 3.47 28.40 -4.34
N GLU A 182 4.04 29.50 -4.76
CA GLU A 182 4.57 29.61 -6.12
C GLU A 182 5.67 28.53 -6.33
N MET A 183 5.57 27.78 -7.42
CA MET A 183 6.46 26.68 -7.73
C MET A 183 7.12 26.87 -9.08
N ALA A 184 8.35 26.41 -9.19
CA ALA A 184 9.06 26.36 -10.47
C ALA A 184 8.40 25.33 -11.40
N ALA A 185 8.58 25.49 -12.71
CA ALA A 185 7.95 24.63 -13.72
C ALA A 185 8.39 23.16 -13.65
N ASP A 186 9.56 22.89 -13.06
CA ASP A 186 10.10 21.55 -12.87
C ASP A 186 9.58 20.83 -11.60
N VAL A 187 8.72 21.48 -10.81
CA VAL A 187 8.09 20.90 -9.64
C VAL A 187 6.76 20.23 -10.01
N LEU A 188 6.52 19.04 -9.49
CA LEU A 188 5.23 18.34 -9.55
C LEU A 188 4.42 18.68 -8.29
N PRO A 189 3.33 19.46 -8.38
CA PRO A 189 2.47 19.75 -7.24
C PRO A 189 1.58 18.56 -6.89
N ILE A 190 1.44 18.27 -5.60
CA ILE A 190 0.46 17.29 -5.08
C ILE A 190 -0.53 18.03 -4.17
N ASP A 191 -1.74 18.21 -4.66
CA ASP A 191 -2.83 18.75 -3.85
C ASP A 191 -3.38 17.67 -2.91
N SER A 192 -3.67 18.03 -1.67
CA SER A 192 -4.18 17.10 -0.65
C SER A 192 -5.48 17.62 -0.07
N ILE A 193 -6.55 16.83 -0.18
CA ILE A 193 -7.89 17.17 0.33
C ILE A 193 -8.29 16.19 1.43
N ARG A 194 -8.85 16.70 2.52
CA ARG A 194 -9.46 15.90 3.60
C ARG A 194 -10.95 16.14 3.60
N GLU A 195 -11.74 15.09 3.31
CA GLU A 195 -13.17 15.18 3.08
C GLU A 195 -13.90 13.94 3.60
N GLY A 196 -14.86 14.10 4.49
CA GLY A 196 -15.76 13.06 4.97
C GLY A 196 -15.04 11.77 5.37
N GLU A 197 -15.56 10.67 4.88
CA GLU A 197 -15.03 9.31 5.11
C GLU A 197 -14.42 8.69 3.81
N VAL A 198 -13.96 9.54 2.88
CA VAL A 198 -13.38 9.09 1.60
C VAL A 198 -12.22 8.13 1.83
N PRO A 199 -12.28 6.88 1.34
CA PRO A 199 -11.23 5.88 1.56
C PRO A 199 -9.90 6.21 0.88
N GLY A 200 -9.97 6.90 -0.27
CA GLY A 200 -8.83 7.38 -1.03
C GLY A 200 -9.14 7.55 -2.51
N ILE A 201 -8.95 8.76 -3.01
CA ILE A 201 -9.03 9.10 -4.45
C ILE A 201 -7.69 9.68 -4.86
N HIS A 202 -7.16 9.24 -6.00
CA HIS A 202 -5.93 9.77 -6.57
C HIS A 202 -6.19 10.13 -8.04
N SER A 203 -5.91 11.39 -8.40
CA SER A 203 -6.08 11.90 -9.77
C SER A 203 -4.77 12.46 -10.26
N ILE A 204 -4.42 12.15 -11.51
CA ILE A 204 -3.26 12.65 -12.21
C ILE A 204 -3.76 13.32 -13.48
N CYS A 205 -3.42 14.58 -13.66
CA CYS A 205 -3.89 15.41 -14.77
C CYS A 205 -2.72 15.92 -15.59
N TYR A 206 -2.77 15.68 -16.89
CA TYR A 206 -1.89 16.29 -17.90
C TYR A 206 -2.70 17.33 -18.67
N ASN A 207 -2.32 18.59 -18.56
CA ASN A 207 -3.06 19.71 -19.13
C ASN A 207 -2.22 20.50 -20.13
N SER A 208 -2.81 20.86 -21.27
CA SER A 208 -2.27 21.75 -22.28
C SER A 208 -3.26 22.88 -22.60
N ASP A 209 -2.90 23.78 -23.48
CA ASP A 209 -3.82 24.82 -23.99
C ASP A 209 -4.96 24.23 -24.82
N ALA A 210 -4.74 23.06 -25.43
CA ALA A 210 -5.71 22.43 -26.34
C ALA A 210 -6.73 21.54 -25.61
N ASP A 211 -6.23 20.73 -24.66
CA ASP A 211 -7.04 19.73 -23.97
C ASP A 211 -6.39 19.26 -22.66
N LYS A 212 -7.07 18.35 -21.98
CA LYS A 212 -6.65 17.78 -20.72
C LYS A 212 -6.91 16.28 -20.69
N ILE A 213 -5.93 15.51 -20.23
CA ILE A 213 -6.04 14.07 -19.98
C ILE A 213 -5.97 13.85 -18.48
N THR A 214 -6.97 13.18 -17.91
CA THR A 214 -7.00 12.86 -16.49
C THR A 214 -7.23 11.37 -16.30
N ILE A 215 -6.40 10.75 -15.46
CA ILE A 215 -6.62 9.40 -14.94
C ILE A 215 -6.94 9.50 -13.46
N THR A 216 -7.89 8.69 -12.99
CA THR A 216 -8.35 8.71 -11.58
C THR A 216 -8.57 7.29 -11.08
N HIS A 217 -8.06 7.02 -9.89
CA HIS A 217 -8.43 5.87 -9.06
C HIS A 217 -9.27 6.35 -7.88
N ASP A 218 -10.46 5.79 -7.74
CA ASP A 218 -11.41 6.08 -6.66
C ASP A 218 -11.70 4.79 -5.89
N ALA A 219 -11.25 4.70 -4.65
CA ALA A 219 -11.50 3.56 -3.79
C ALA A 219 -12.86 3.73 -3.09
N HIS A 220 -13.85 2.90 -3.43
CA HIS A 220 -15.17 2.94 -2.80
C HIS A 220 -15.18 2.34 -1.38
N ASN A 221 -14.29 1.38 -1.11
CA ASN A 221 -14.18 0.70 0.18
C ASN A 221 -12.85 -0.05 0.30
N ARG A 222 -12.64 -0.74 1.44
CA ARG A 222 -11.39 -1.50 1.71
C ARG A 222 -11.37 -2.92 1.14
N LYS A 223 -12.42 -3.40 0.45
CA LYS A 223 -12.45 -4.77 -0.10
C LYS A 223 -11.32 -5.03 -1.09
N GLY A 224 -10.94 -4.03 -1.89
CA GLY A 224 -9.82 -4.15 -2.83
C GLY A 224 -8.48 -4.44 -2.16
N PHE A 225 -8.24 -3.86 -0.97
CA PHE A 225 -7.02 -4.12 -0.18
C PHE A 225 -7.04 -5.54 0.41
N ALA A 226 -8.17 -5.98 0.95
CA ALA A 226 -8.30 -7.31 1.53
C ALA A 226 -8.19 -8.40 0.44
N LEU A 227 -8.79 -8.20 -0.73
CA LEU A 227 -8.64 -9.09 -1.87
C LEU A 227 -7.17 -9.17 -2.31
N GLY A 228 -6.48 -8.05 -2.43
CA GLY A 228 -5.06 -8.02 -2.78
C GLY A 228 -4.18 -8.77 -1.77
N ALA A 229 -4.47 -8.66 -0.47
CA ALA A 229 -3.75 -9.41 0.56
C ALA A 229 -3.96 -10.93 0.43
N VAL A 230 -5.18 -11.38 0.09
CA VAL A 230 -5.47 -12.81 -0.15
C VAL A 230 -4.78 -13.30 -1.42
N LEU A 231 -4.80 -12.54 -2.51
CA LEU A 231 -4.08 -12.89 -3.75
C LEU A 231 -2.56 -12.92 -3.54
N ALA A 232 -2.01 -12.00 -2.75
CA ALA A 232 -0.61 -12.04 -2.35
C ALA A 232 -0.28 -13.31 -1.54
N ALA A 233 -1.20 -13.76 -0.67
CA ALA A 233 -1.02 -15.01 0.07
C ALA A 233 -1.07 -16.24 -0.85
N GLU A 234 -1.96 -16.29 -1.83
CA GLU A 234 -2.01 -17.32 -2.87
C GLU A 234 -0.67 -17.39 -3.63
N TYR A 235 -0.15 -16.24 -4.05
CA TYR A 235 1.16 -16.16 -4.71
C TYR A 235 2.30 -16.61 -3.80
N THR A 236 2.33 -16.12 -2.55
CA THR A 236 3.40 -16.38 -1.58
C THR A 236 3.50 -17.86 -1.22
N LYS A 237 2.38 -18.61 -1.25
CA LYS A 237 2.37 -20.04 -0.97
C LYS A 237 3.42 -20.78 -1.79
N ASP A 238 3.56 -20.47 -3.07
CA ASP A 238 4.42 -21.19 -4.02
C ASP A 238 5.77 -20.47 -4.27
N HIS A 239 6.01 -19.32 -3.63
CA HIS A 239 7.22 -18.51 -3.79
C HIS A 239 8.01 -18.40 -2.49
N LYS A 240 9.27 -17.98 -2.59
CA LYS A 240 10.20 -17.83 -1.45
C LYS A 240 10.97 -16.52 -1.50
N GLY A 241 11.44 -16.09 -0.34
CA GLY A 241 12.30 -14.93 -0.18
C GLY A 241 11.53 -13.64 0.12
N LEU A 242 12.13 -12.49 -0.13
CA LEU A 242 11.50 -11.19 0.03
C LEU A 242 10.75 -10.84 -1.25
N LEU A 243 9.43 -10.76 -1.15
CA LEU A 243 8.49 -10.54 -2.25
C LEU A 243 7.77 -9.20 -2.09
N SER A 244 7.33 -8.60 -3.20
CA SER A 244 6.58 -7.35 -3.24
C SER A 244 5.66 -7.29 -4.46
N THR A 245 4.85 -6.24 -4.56
CA THR A 245 3.99 -5.91 -5.73
C THR A 245 4.78 -5.35 -6.88
#